data_0a3121a08a51fae7865e507e8df4f358
#
_entry.id   0a3121a08a51fae7865e507e8df4f358
#
_cell.length_a   1.000
_cell.length_b   1.000
_cell.length_c   1.000
_cell.angle_alpha   90.00
_cell.angle_beta   90.00
_cell.angle_gamma   90.00
#
_symmetry.space_group_name_H-M   'P 1'
#
loop_
_entity.id
_entity.type
_entity.pdbx_description
1 polymer ?
#
loop_
_entity_poly.entity_id
_entity_poly.type
_entity_poly.pdbx_seq_one_letter_code
_entity_poly.pdbx_strand_id
1 'polypeptide(L)'
;MITIQDLTMSYGNHTILKNINIEFDEGKVYGIVGKNGAGKTSLFRCIAGLEKYDGIINSSHNPLKNHLGLLLTEPFFFEKITGKEYIQLLCNARKMPINDIESRNIFELPLNQYATTYSTGMKKKLALTAILLQRNEYFILDEPFNGVDIESNILLTEIIHTLKKLGKTVIISSHIFSTLSDTCDKINLLSEGSIVKSVQREDFQSLETEMKQMTVGNRIEKLGLH
;
A
#
# COMPACT_ATOMS: atom_id res chain seq x y z
N MET A 1 1.12 16.46 3.09
CA MET A 1 0.44 16.42 1.78
C MET A 1 1.40 15.90 0.72
N ILE A 2 0.95 15.02 -0.18
CA ILE A 2 1.70 14.60 -1.38
C ILE A 2 0.88 15.03 -2.59
N THR A 3 1.50 15.70 -3.57
CA THR A 3 0.88 16.08 -4.84
C THR A 3 1.62 15.47 -6.00
N ILE A 4 0.88 14.94 -6.96
CA ILE A 4 1.40 14.31 -8.17
C ILE A 4 0.77 15.04 -9.37
N GLN A 5 1.61 15.50 -10.29
CA GLN A 5 1.20 16.24 -11.48
C GLN A 5 1.84 15.63 -12.72
N ASP A 6 1.00 15.32 -13.70
CA ASP A 6 1.36 14.81 -15.04
C ASP A 6 2.30 13.61 -15.03
N LEU A 7 2.20 12.74 -13.99
CA LEU A 7 3.10 11.62 -13.84
C LEU A 7 2.85 10.57 -14.93
N THR A 8 3.89 10.32 -15.71
CA THR A 8 3.92 9.30 -16.76
C THR A 8 5.11 8.38 -16.54
N MET A 9 4.90 7.05 -16.65
CA MET A 9 5.94 6.07 -16.39
C MET A 9 5.85 4.93 -17.40
N SER A 10 7.01 4.49 -17.92
CA SER A 10 7.10 3.42 -18.92
C SER A 10 8.21 2.43 -18.58
N TYR A 11 8.00 1.16 -18.91
CA TYR A 11 9.06 0.15 -19.00
C TYR A 11 9.40 -0.08 -20.47
N GLY A 12 10.57 0.38 -20.90
CA GLY A 12 10.93 0.40 -22.31
C GLY A 12 9.90 1.19 -23.13
N ASN A 13 9.31 0.57 -24.13
CA ASN A 13 8.29 1.20 -24.99
C ASN A 13 6.85 1.03 -24.47
N HIS A 14 6.67 0.42 -23.30
CA HIS A 14 5.34 0.16 -22.75
C HIS A 14 5.00 1.14 -21.64
N THR A 15 4.06 2.06 -21.91
CA THR A 15 3.60 3.04 -20.93
C THR A 15 2.64 2.37 -19.94
N ILE A 16 3.01 2.42 -18.66
CA ILE A 16 2.26 1.85 -17.54
C ILE A 16 1.38 2.89 -16.87
N LEU A 17 1.91 4.10 -16.62
CA LEU A 17 1.16 5.21 -16.03
C LEU A 17 1.09 6.34 -17.04
N LYS A 18 -0.10 6.94 -17.16
CA LYS A 18 -0.44 7.91 -18.19
C LYS A 18 -1.05 9.15 -17.55
N ASN A 19 -0.25 10.19 -17.44
CA ASN A 19 -0.70 11.51 -16.99
C ASN A 19 -1.49 11.46 -15.66
N ILE A 20 -0.90 10.82 -14.64
CA ILE A 20 -1.54 10.73 -13.32
C ILE A 20 -1.49 12.10 -12.63
N ASN A 21 -2.66 12.58 -12.24
CA ASN A 21 -2.83 13.77 -11.43
C ASN A 21 -3.64 13.40 -10.19
N ILE A 22 -3.04 13.49 -8.98
CA ILE A 22 -3.67 13.08 -7.73
C ILE A 22 -3.03 13.78 -6.54
N GLU A 23 -3.83 14.02 -5.50
CA GLU A 23 -3.40 14.63 -4.25
C GLU A 23 -3.79 13.76 -3.06
N PHE A 24 -2.89 13.69 -2.08
CA PHE A 24 -3.07 13.00 -0.81
C PHE A 24 -2.85 13.99 0.34
N ASP A 25 -3.94 14.46 0.93
CA ASP A 25 -3.91 15.35 2.10
C ASP A 25 -3.32 14.62 3.31
N GLU A 26 -2.84 15.38 4.27
CA GLU A 26 -2.35 14.83 5.53
C GLU A 26 -3.47 14.29 6.41
N GLY A 27 -3.16 13.24 7.17
CA GLY A 27 -4.07 12.66 8.15
C GLY A 27 -5.26 11.91 7.57
N LYS A 28 -5.22 11.54 6.28
CA LYS A 28 -6.29 10.79 5.62
C LYS A 28 -5.81 9.43 5.13
N VAL A 29 -6.76 8.53 4.91
CA VAL A 29 -6.56 7.21 4.32
C VAL A 29 -7.14 7.19 2.91
N TYR A 30 -6.30 6.82 1.94
CA TYR A 30 -6.64 6.78 0.52
C TYR A 30 -6.58 5.36 -0.01
N GLY A 31 -7.61 4.95 -0.74
CA GLY A 31 -7.62 3.69 -1.49
C GLY A 31 -7.23 3.91 -2.95
N ILE A 32 -6.40 3.02 -3.47
CA ILE A 32 -6.15 2.87 -4.92
C ILE A 32 -6.70 1.52 -5.34
N VAL A 33 -7.86 1.51 -5.99
CA VAL A 33 -8.49 0.30 -6.50
C VAL A 33 -8.25 0.16 -8.00
N GLY A 34 -8.10 -1.06 -8.47
CA GLY A 34 -7.90 -1.35 -9.90
C GLY A 34 -7.55 -2.81 -10.13
N LYS A 35 -7.77 -3.29 -11.34
CA LYS A 35 -7.43 -4.66 -11.76
C LYS A 35 -5.92 -4.92 -11.61
N ASN A 36 -5.54 -6.20 -11.58
CA ASN A 36 -4.12 -6.57 -11.67
C ASN A 36 -3.56 -6.05 -13.00
N GLY A 37 -2.37 -5.46 -12.94
CA GLY A 37 -1.74 -4.80 -14.10
C GLY A 37 -2.22 -3.36 -14.37
N ALA A 38 -3.14 -2.78 -13.59
CA ALA A 38 -3.58 -1.40 -13.80
C ALA A 38 -2.52 -0.33 -13.52
N GLY A 39 -1.40 -0.69 -12.84
CA GLY A 39 -0.29 0.22 -12.53
C GLY A 39 -0.17 0.62 -11.05
N LYS A 40 -0.94 0.02 -10.13
CA LYS A 40 -0.94 0.38 -8.69
C LYS A 40 0.46 0.33 -8.07
N THR A 41 1.14 -0.81 -8.17
CA THR A 41 2.52 -0.99 -7.66
C THR A 41 3.50 -0.05 -8.32
N SER A 42 3.37 0.20 -9.62
CA SER A 42 4.24 1.14 -10.36
C SER A 42 4.05 2.57 -9.86
N LEU A 43 2.81 3.00 -9.61
CA LEU A 43 2.51 4.31 -9.01
C LEU A 43 3.18 4.43 -7.64
N PHE A 44 3.07 3.42 -6.79
CA PHE A 44 3.68 3.41 -5.46
C PHE A 44 5.21 3.45 -5.51
N ARG A 45 5.81 2.74 -6.46
CA ARG A 45 7.26 2.79 -6.68
C ARG A 45 7.73 4.16 -7.17
N CYS A 46 6.97 4.83 -8.04
CA CYS A 46 7.25 6.20 -8.44
C CYS A 46 7.20 7.16 -7.25
N ILE A 47 6.15 7.10 -6.42
CA ILE A 47 6.02 7.94 -5.21
C ILE A 47 7.19 7.71 -4.24
N ALA A 48 7.63 6.45 -4.10
CA ALA A 48 8.76 6.10 -3.25
C ALA A 48 10.14 6.45 -3.85
N GLY A 49 10.19 6.93 -5.10
CA GLY A 49 11.44 7.25 -5.80
C GLY A 49 12.25 6.02 -6.21
N LEU A 50 11.58 4.87 -6.39
CA LEU A 50 12.19 3.60 -6.81
C LEU A 50 12.15 3.40 -8.33
N GLU A 51 11.37 4.18 -9.05
CA GLU A 51 11.24 4.13 -10.51
C GLU A 51 11.43 5.53 -11.10
N LYS A 52 11.90 5.59 -12.36
CA LYS A 52 11.96 6.83 -13.13
C LYS A 52 10.59 7.15 -13.70
N TYR A 53 10.25 8.40 -13.71
CA TYR A 53 9.00 8.91 -14.28
C TYR A 53 9.20 10.33 -14.84
N ASP A 54 8.32 10.75 -15.71
CA ASP A 54 8.14 12.13 -16.14
C ASP A 54 7.00 12.75 -15.31
N GLY A 55 7.04 14.07 -15.08
CA GLY A 55 6.08 14.76 -14.22
C GLY A 55 6.67 15.18 -12.88
N ILE A 56 5.83 15.56 -11.94
CA ILE A 56 6.25 16.14 -10.66
C ILE A 56 5.58 15.41 -9.50
N ILE A 57 6.37 15.02 -8.50
CA ILE A 57 5.90 14.56 -7.18
C ILE A 57 6.47 15.50 -6.13
N ASN A 58 5.60 16.23 -5.43
CA ASN A 58 5.94 17.09 -4.31
C ASN A 58 5.41 16.54 -2.99
N SER A 59 6.07 16.89 -1.90
CA SER A 59 5.65 16.52 -0.54
C SER A 59 5.95 17.66 0.43
N SER A 60 5.10 17.84 1.45
CA SER A 60 5.38 18.76 2.55
C SER A 60 6.54 18.30 3.45
N HIS A 61 6.95 17.01 3.35
CA HIS A 61 8.12 16.48 4.03
C HIS A 61 9.18 16.06 3.01
N ASN A 62 10.30 16.77 2.96
CA ASN A 62 11.38 16.53 1.99
C ASN A 62 12.70 16.09 2.64
N PRO A 63 13.42 15.14 2.06
CA PRO A 63 13.01 14.33 0.91
C PRO A 63 11.95 13.28 1.31
N LEU A 64 10.91 13.12 0.50
CA LEU A 64 9.76 12.22 0.76
C LEU A 64 10.19 10.82 1.22
N LYS A 65 11.20 10.24 0.57
CA LYS A 65 11.74 8.91 0.91
C LYS A 65 12.17 8.75 2.37
N ASN A 66 12.49 9.84 3.07
CA ASN A 66 12.89 9.80 4.48
C ASN A 66 11.69 9.82 5.44
N HIS A 67 10.50 10.04 4.94
CA HIS A 67 9.25 10.16 5.70
C HIS A 67 8.19 9.15 5.27
N LEU A 68 8.55 8.23 4.36
CA LEU A 68 7.66 7.27 3.74
C LEU A 68 8.01 5.84 4.16
N GLY A 69 7.04 5.12 4.72
CA GLY A 69 7.06 3.67 4.89
C GLY A 69 6.38 3.00 3.70
N LEU A 70 7.08 2.11 3.01
CA LEU A 70 6.55 1.38 1.85
C LEU A 70 6.50 -0.12 2.16
N LEU A 71 5.29 -0.68 2.16
CA LEU A 71 5.05 -2.12 2.12
C LEU A 71 4.70 -2.51 0.68
N LEU A 72 5.56 -3.29 0.04
CA LEU A 72 5.28 -3.87 -1.27
C LEU A 72 4.47 -5.16 -1.13
N THR A 73 3.76 -5.54 -2.20
CA THR A 73 3.01 -6.82 -2.27
C THR A 73 3.91 -8.01 -1.94
N GLU A 74 5.16 -7.98 -2.42
CA GLU A 74 6.21 -8.96 -2.12
C GLU A 74 7.42 -8.22 -1.53
N PRO A 75 7.55 -8.18 -0.20
CA PRO A 75 8.71 -7.56 0.45
C PRO A 75 9.99 -8.35 0.17
N PHE A 76 11.08 -7.62 -0.08
CA PHE A 76 12.40 -8.23 -0.29
C PHE A 76 13.12 -8.47 1.04
N PHE A 77 13.76 -9.62 1.16
CA PHE A 77 14.61 -9.97 2.30
C PHE A 77 15.94 -10.53 1.82
N PHE A 78 17.03 -10.19 2.51
CA PHE A 78 18.31 -10.83 2.30
C PHE A 78 18.28 -12.30 2.74
N GLU A 79 19.04 -13.17 2.09
CA GLU A 79 18.97 -14.62 2.31
C GLU A 79 19.23 -15.04 3.77
N LYS A 80 20.14 -14.38 4.44
CA LYS A 80 20.61 -14.73 5.81
C LYS A 80 20.33 -13.60 6.80
N ILE A 81 19.15 -12.99 6.74
CA ILE A 81 18.71 -11.99 7.71
C ILE A 81 17.60 -12.56 8.58
N THR A 82 17.72 -12.45 9.88
CA THR A 82 16.65 -12.81 10.81
C THR A 82 15.59 -11.72 10.86
N GLY A 83 14.39 -12.04 11.36
CA GLY A 83 13.32 -11.05 11.53
C GLY A 83 13.78 -9.86 12.38
N LYS A 84 14.49 -10.12 13.47
CA LYS A 84 15.03 -9.08 14.35
C LYS A 84 16.05 -8.19 13.63
N GLU A 85 17.03 -8.79 12.95
CA GLU A 85 18.04 -8.04 12.20
C GLU A 85 17.42 -7.20 11.08
N TYR A 86 16.37 -7.70 10.41
CA TYR A 86 15.66 -6.95 9.38
C TYR A 86 15.02 -5.67 9.95
N ILE A 87 14.32 -5.77 11.08
CA ILE A 87 13.75 -4.60 11.75
C ILE A 87 14.85 -3.62 12.17
N GLN A 88 15.94 -4.12 12.78
CA GLN A 88 17.07 -3.29 13.19
C GLN A 88 17.71 -2.57 12.01
N LEU A 89 17.94 -3.29 10.91
CA LEU A 89 18.54 -2.72 9.68
C LEU A 89 17.72 -1.54 9.17
N LEU A 90 16.40 -1.71 9.04
CA LEU A 90 15.52 -0.67 8.51
C LEU A 90 15.37 0.52 9.48
N CYS A 91 15.30 0.28 10.78
CA CYS A 91 15.28 1.35 11.78
C CYS A 91 16.61 2.10 11.84
N ASN A 92 17.75 1.40 11.79
CA ASN A 92 19.08 2.01 11.78
C ASN A 92 19.32 2.86 10.52
N ALA A 93 18.83 2.42 9.34
CA ALA A 93 18.89 3.20 8.11
C ALA A 93 18.17 4.56 8.23
N ARG A 94 17.21 4.65 9.14
CA ARG A 94 16.49 5.90 9.50
C ARG A 94 17.11 6.63 10.71
N LYS A 95 18.28 6.19 11.20
CA LYS A 95 18.92 6.72 12.42
C LYS A 95 18.00 6.63 13.64
N MET A 96 17.18 5.61 13.71
CA MET A 96 16.22 5.35 14.78
C MET A 96 16.46 3.97 15.39
N PRO A 97 17.58 3.78 16.10
CA PRO A 97 17.90 2.49 16.71
C PRO A 97 16.79 2.08 17.69
N ILE A 98 16.44 0.81 17.65
CA ILE A 98 15.43 0.24 18.50
C ILE A 98 16.03 -0.89 19.34
N ASN A 99 15.84 -0.82 20.66
CA ASN A 99 16.43 -1.77 21.60
C ASN A 99 15.43 -2.79 22.14
N ASP A 100 14.12 -2.55 21.93
CA ASP A 100 13.04 -3.34 22.52
C ASP A 100 12.08 -3.81 21.41
N ILE A 101 12.59 -4.66 20.52
CA ILE A 101 11.83 -5.19 19.38
C ILE A 101 10.85 -6.26 19.83
N GLU A 102 11.25 -7.07 20.80
CA GLU A 102 10.46 -8.19 21.31
C GLU A 102 9.10 -7.71 21.87
N SER A 103 9.08 -6.66 22.68
CA SER A 103 7.85 -6.11 23.24
C SER A 103 6.94 -5.43 22.20
N ARG A 104 7.49 -5.14 21.02
CA ARG A 104 6.78 -4.52 19.90
C ARG A 104 6.41 -5.51 18.80
N ASN A 105 6.64 -6.80 19.04
CA ASN A 105 6.32 -7.88 18.11
C ASN A 105 4.84 -8.24 18.19
N ILE A 106 3.97 -7.32 17.78
CA ILE A 106 2.51 -7.45 17.87
C ILE A 106 1.92 -8.58 17.01
N PHE A 107 2.70 -9.11 16.06
CA PHE A 107 2.30 -10.22 15.20
C PHE A 107 2.90 -11.57 15.65
N GLU A 108 3.55 -11.62 16.81
CA GLU A 108 4.15 -12.82 17.41
C GLU A 108 5.07 -13.58 16.45
N LEU A 109 5.87 -12.84 15.65
CA LEU A 109 6.76 -13.42 14.67
C LEU A 109 7.97 -14.09 15.35
N PRO A 110 8.50 -15.19 14.81
CA PRO A 110 9.70 -15.86 15.33
C PRO A 110 10.96 -15.07 14.95
N LEU A 111 11.22 -13.95 15.64
CA LEU A 111 12.21 -12.93 15.28
C LEU A 111 13.65 -13.45 15.12
N ASN A 112 14.00 -14.58 15.74
CA ASN A 112 15.32 -15.20 15.66
C ASN A 112 15.49 -16.16 14.48
N GLN A 113 14.44 -16.41 13.69
CA GLN A 113 14.51 -17.20 12.47
C GLN A 113 14.81 -16.33 11.26
N TYR A 114 15.39 -16.93 10.21
CA TYR A 114 15.63 -16.23 8.95
C TYR A 114 14.31 -15.81 8.28
N ALA A 115 14.22 -14.56 7.86
CA ALA A 115 13.02 -14.01 7.22
C ALA A 115 12.64 -14.75 5.91
N THR A 116 13.62 -15.38 5.24
CA THR A 116 13.38 -16.21 4.05
C THR A 116 12.54 -17.44 4.33
N THR A 117 12.56 -17.97 5.56
CA THR A 117 11.77 -19.15 5.98
C THR A 117 10.32 -18.80 6.34
N TYR A 118 9.98 -17.52 6.42
CA TYR A 118 8.65 -17.06 6.77
C TYR A 118 7.65 -17.33 5.64
N SER A 119 6.40 -17.62 5.99
CA SER A 119 5.28 -17.62 5.04
C SER A 119 5.09 -16.23 4.41
N THR A 120 4.36 -16.16 3.31
CA THR A 120 4.05 -14.88 2.65
C THR A 120 3.40 -13.88 3.60
N GLY A 121 2.43 -14.32 4.41
CA GLY A 121 1.78 -13.48 5.42
C GLY A 121 2.76 -13.02 6.50
N MET A 122 3.62 -13.90 7.02
CA MET A 122 4.64 -13.53 8.01
C MET A 122 5.65 -12.52 7.44
N LYS A 123 6.05 -12.66 6.19
CA LYS A 123 6.93 -11.69 5.49
C LYS A 123 6.32 -10.31 5.43
N LYS A 124 5.02 -10.21 5.10
CA LYS A 124 4.29 -8.94 5.09
C LYS A 124 4.21 -8.33 6.49
N LYS A 125 3.84 -9.14 7.50
CA LYS A 125 3.78 -8.71 8.91
C LYS A 125 5.13 -8.18 9.39
N LEU A 126 6.24 -8.84 9.03
CA LEU A 126 7.58 -8.40 9.37
C LEU A 126 7.94 -7.05 8.71
N ALA A 127 7.70 -6.92 7.41
CA ALA A 127 7.96 -5.68 6.68
C ALA A 127 7.08 -4.52 7.20
N LEU A 128 5.81 -4.80 7.50
CA LEU A 128 4.90 -3.82 8.11
C LEU A 128 5.42 -3.37 9.48
N THR A 129 5.79 -4.30 10.36
CA THR A 129 6.37 -3.98 11.67
C THR A 129 7.57 -3.05 11.52
N ALA A 130 8.48 -3.35 10.60
CA ALA A 130 9.67 -2.54 10.38
C ALA A 130 9.35 -1.10 9.95
N ILE A 131 8.40 -0.89 9.03
CA ILE A 131 8.03 0.46 8.58
C ILE A 131 7.23 1.23 9.63
N LEU A 132 6.43 0.57 10.48
CA LEU A 132 5.71 1.20 11.58
C LEU A 132 6.68 1.75 12.63
N LEU A 133 7.74 1.03 12.92
CA LEU A 133 8.76 1.44 13.90
C LEU A 133 9.67 2.58 13.42
N GLN A 134 9.65 2.93 12.15
CA GLN A 134 10.41 4.03 11.56
C GLN A 134 9.81 5.44 11.77
N ARG A 135 8.65 5.57 12.43
CA ARG A 135 7.96 6.86 12.68
C ARG A 135 7.73 7.68 11.40
N ASN A 136 7.30 7.03 10.31
CA ASN A 136 7.02 7.70 9.06
C ASN A 136 5.81 8.66 9.17
N GLU A 137 5.74 9.66 8.27
CA GLU A 137 4.58 10.55 8.11
C GLU A 137 3.59 10.00 7.09
N TYR A 138 4.11 9.25 6.11
CA TYR A 138 3.36 8.64 5.03
C TYR A 138 3.57 7.13 5.04
N PHE A 139 2.50 6.38 4.77
CA PHE A 139 2.54 4.93 4.63
C PHE A 139 1.89 4.54 3.31
N ILE A 140 2.61 3.80 2.49
CA ILE A 140 2.09 3.16 1.28
C ILE A 140 2.05 1.66 1.52
N LEU A 141 0.85 1.07 1.42
CA LEU A 141 0.60 -0.34 1.69
C LEU A 141 0.04 -0.99 0.41
N ASP A 142 0.90 -1.75 -0.29
CA ASP A 142 0.52 -2.41 -1.54
C ASP A 142 -0.05 -3.81 -1.27
N GLU A 143 -1.37 -3.96 -1.45
CA GLU A 143 -2.14 -5.19 -1.18
C GLU A 143 -1.85 -5.77 0.23
N PRO A 144 -1.97 -4.97 1.31
CA PRO A 144 -1.52 -5.39 2.63
C PRO A 144 -2.33 -6.55 3.21
N PHE A 145 -3.60 -6.67 2.85
CA PHE A 145 -4.52 -7.71 3.33
C PHE A 145 -4.36 -9.05 2.62
N ASN A 146 -3.69 -9.08 1.46
CA ASN A 146 -3.59 -10.28 0.64
C ASN A 146 -2.62 -11.31 1.25
N GLY A 147 -3.10 -12.54 1.49
CA GLY A 147 -2.30 -13.64 2.05
C GLY A 147 -2.02 -13.53 3.56
N VAL A 148 -2.79 -12.70 4.26
CA VAL A 148 -2.73 -12.52 5.71
C VAL A 148 -3.96 -13.18 6.34
N ASP A 149 -3.81 -13.78 7.52
CA ASP A 149 -4.90 -14.43 8.27
C ASP A 149 -5.92 -13.41 8.80
N ILE A 150 -7.10 -13.89 9.21
CA ILE A 150 -8.23 -13.05 9.65
C ILE A 150 -7.86 -12.18 10.85
N GLU A 151 -7.20 -12.75 11.85
CA GLU A 151 -6.83 -12.05 13.07
C GLU A 151 -5.84 -10.90 12.78
N SER A 152 -4.84 -11.18 11.95
CA SER A 152 -3.89 -10.17 11.49
C SER A 152 -4.53 -9.11 10.60
N ASN A 153 -5.58 -9.44 9.83
CA ASN A 153 -6.34 -8.46 9.05
C ASN A 153 -7.11 -7.49 9.96
N ILE A 154 -7.70 -7.98 11.05
CA ILE A 154 -8.35 -7.13 12.05
C ILE A 154 -7.32 -6.17 12.68
N LEU A 155 -6.17 -6.71 13.10
CA LEU A 155 -5.10 -5.91 13.68
C LEU A 155 -4.56 -4.86 12.70
N LEU A 156 -4.39 -5.21 11.43
CA LEU A 156 -3.97 -4.28 10.37
C LEU A 156 -4.97 -3.14 10.17
N THR A 157 -6.26 -3.45 10.19
CA THR A 157 -7.33 -2.44 10.10
C THR A 157 -7.24 -1.44 11.27
N GLU A 158 -7.05 -1.93 12.49
CA GLU A 158 -6.89 -1.08 13.69
C GLU A 158 -5.59 -0.26 13.65
N ILE A 159 -4.51 -0.80 13.09
CA ILE A 159 -3.25 -0.06 12.85
C ILE A 159 -3.52 1.11 11.89
N ILE A 160 -4.22 0.89 10.78
CA ILE A 160 -4.55 1.94 9.81
C ILE A 160 -5.38 3.06 10.47
N HIS A 161 -6.41 2.70 11.24
CA HIS A 161 -7.21 3.66 11.99
C HIS A 161 -6.38 4.44 13.03
N THR A 162 -5.46 3.76 13.69
CA THR A 162 -4.54 4.38 14.66
C THR A 162 -3.59 5.36 13.98
N LEU A 163 -3.00 4.99 12.84
CA LEU A 163 -2.15 5.88 12.05
C LEU A 163 -2.92 7.14 11.63
N LYS A 164 -4.16 7.00 11.17
CA LYS A 164 -5.04 8.13 10.84
C LYS A 164 -5.27 9.04 12.06
N LYS A 165 -5.63 8.46 13.23
CA LYS A 165 -5.82 9.23 14.47
C LYS A 165 -4.56 9.99 14.89
N LEU A 166 -3.38 9.47 14.56
CA LEU A 166 -2.08 10.13 14.79
C LEU A 166 -1.73 11.16 13.72
N GLY A 167 -2.64 11.50 12.81
CA GLY A 167 -2.41 12.46 11.73
C GLY A 167 -1.53 11.96 10.59
N LYS A 168 -1.27 10.64 10.52
CA LYS A 168 -0.48 10.05 9.43
C LYS A 168 -1.33 9.85 8.20
N THR A 169 -0.71 9.97 7.02
CA THR A 169 -1.36 9.71 5.74
C THR A 169 -1.08 8.28 5.32
N VAL A 170 -2.11 7.53 4.97
CA VAL A 170 -2.00 6.13 4.53
C VAL A 170 -2.59 5.99 3.14
N ILE A 171 -1.85 5.35 2.23
CA ILE A 171 -2.29 5.05 0.87
C ILE A 171 -2.27 3.53 0.72
N ILE A 172 -3.42 2.93 0.41
CA ILE A 172 -3.59 1.48 0.38
C ILE A 172 -4.03 1.07 -1.01
N SER A 173 -3.39 0.07 -1.60
CA SER A 173 -3.99 -0.62 -2.73
C SER A 173 -4.77 -1.86 -2.28
N SER A 174 -5.86 -2.15 -2.95
CA SER A 174 -6.53 -3.44 -2.87
C SER A 174 -7.30 -3.72 -4.15
N HIS A 175 -7.46 -5.01 -4.48
CA HIS A 175 -8.42 -5.48 -5.47
C HIS A 175 -9.74 -5.92 -4.82
N ILE A 176 -9.83 -5.91 -3.49
CA ILE A 176 -11.03 -6.22 -2.70
C ILE A 176 -11.62 -4.90 -2.19
N PHE A 177 -12.78 -4.52 -2.71
CA PHE A 177 -13.40 -3.23 -2.43
C PHE A 177 -13.76 -3.06 -0.94
N SER A 178 -14.30 -4.09 -0.30
CA SER A 178 -14.75 -4.03 1.10
C SER A 178 -13.61 -3.62 2.06
N THR A 179 -12.39 -4.09 1.83
CA THR A 179 -11.23 -3.71 2.68
C THR A 179 -10.89 -2.22 2.59
N LEU A 180 -11.15 -1.59 1.44
CA LEU A 180 -10.95 -0.16 1.25
C LEU A 180 -12.13 0.66 1.83
N SER A 181 -13.37 0.19 1.66
CA SER A 181 -14.54 0.89 2.17
C SER A 181 -14.54 1.04 3.70
N ASP A 182 -13.98 0.07 4.40
CA ASP A 182 -13.90 0.09 5.87
C ASP A 182 -12.84 1.09 6.38
N THR A 183 -11.74 1.26 5.65
CA THR A 183 -10.57 2.00 6.13
C THR A 183 -10.40 3.38 5.51
N CYS A 184 -10.80 3.57 4.24
CA CYS A 184 -10.47 4.77 3.47
C CYS A 184 -11.45 5.93 3.65
N ASP A 185 -10.94 7.15 3.45
CA ASP A 185 -11.73 8.38 3.34
C ASP A 185 -12.09 8.67 1.89
N LYS A 186 -11.19 8.33 0.95
CA LYS A 186 -11.33 8.55 -0.48
C LYS A 186 -10.77 7.35 -1.23
N ILE A 187 -11.46 6.92 -2.28
CA ILE A 187 -11.01 5.85 -3.17
C ILE A 187 -10.80 6.40 -4.58
N ASN A 188 -9.67 6.05 -5.18
CA ASN A 188 -9.30 6.39 -6.55
C ASN A 188 -9.27 5.11 -7.39
N LEU A 189 -10.01 5.10 -8.48
CA LEU A 189 -10.04 4.00 -9.44
C LEU A 189 -8.95 4.21 -10.49
N LEU A 190 -7.96 3.34 -10.47
CA LEU A 190 -6.88 3.28 -11.46
C LEU A 190 -7.23 2.24 -12.52
N SER A 191 -7.32 2.65 -13.76
CA SER A 191 -7.59 1.77 -14.90
C SER A 191 -6.68 2.12 -16.07
N GLU A 192 -6.04 1.11 -16.66
CA GLU A 192 -5.16 1.24 -17.82
C GLU A 192 -4.11 2.35 -17.70
N GLY A 193 -3.59 2.52 -16.49
CA GLY A 193 -2.56 3.49 -16.18
C GLY A 193 -3.05 4.92 -15.89
N SER A 194 -4.36 5.16 -15.81
CA SER A 194 -4.94 6.48 -15.54
C SER A 194 -5.90 6.45 -14.35
N ILE A 195 -5.98 7.55 -13.58
CA ILE A 195 -7.04 7.72 -12.58
C ILE A 195 -8.32 8.11 -13.31
N VAL A 196 -9.28 7.17 -13.35
CA VAL A 196 -10.53 7.37 -14.10
C VAL A 196 -11.67 7.88 -13.22
N LYS A 197 -11.58 7.69 -11.91
CA LYS A 197 -12.60 8.14 -10.96
C LYS A 197 -11.99 8.32 -9.58
N SER A 198 -12.47 9.33 -8.85
CA SER A 198 -12.14 9.56 -7.44
C SER A 198 -13.44 9.83 -6.69
N VAL A 199 -13.69 9.07 -5.61
CA VAL A 199 -14.94 9.17 -4.84
C VAL A 199 -14.64 9.33 -3.35
N GLN A 200 -15.46 10.11 -2.68
CA GLN A 200 -15.46 10.24 -1.22
C GLN A 200 -16.27 9.09 -0.60
N ARG A 201 -16.18 8.95 0.71
CA ARG A 201 -16.77 7.83 1.47
C ARG A 201 -18.26 7.65 1.22
N GLU A 202 -19.00 8.76 1.05
CA GLU A 202 -20.44 8.79 0.82
C GLU A 202 -20.83 8.06 -0.49
N ASP A 203 -19.93 8.04 -1.48
CA ASP A 203 -20.18 7.47 -2.80
C ASP A 203 -19.59 6.06 -3.00
N PHE A 204 -19.00 5.45 -1.97
CA PHE A 204 -18.33 4.15 -2.09
C PHE A 204 -19.27 3.04 -2.57
N GLN A 205 -20.50 3.01 -2.09
CA GLN A 205 -21.49 2.00 -2.50
C GLN A 205 -21.82 2.10 -4.00
N SER A 206 -21.90 3.33 -4.54
CA SER A 206 -22.09 3.57 -5.97
C SER A 206 -20.90 3.06 -6.78
N LEU A 207 -19.68 3.35 -6.36
CA LEU A 207 -18.47 2.86 -7.02
C LEU A 207 -18.40 1.33 -7.00
N GLU A 208 -18.72 0.69 -5.88
CA GLU A 208 -18.73 -0.78 -5.77
C GLU A 208 -19.71 -1.41 -6.77
N THR A 209 -20.90 -0.85 -6.88
CA THR A 209 -21.95 -1.31 -7.81
C THR A 209 -21.46 -1.19 -9.26
N GLU A 210 -20.85 -0.05 -9.61
CA GLU A 210 -20.29 0.19 -10.95
C GLU A 210 -19.16 -0.81 -11.27
N MET A 211 -18.26 -1.04 -10.33
CA MET A 211 -17.16 -2.02 -10.50
C MET A 211 -17.70 -3.46 -10.65
N LYS A 212 -18.74 -3.83 -9.90
CA LYS A 212 -19.40 -5.14 -10.06
C LYS A 212 -20.01 -5.28 -11.45
N GLN A 213 -20.73 -4.27 -11.93
CA GLN A 213 -21.32 -4.28 -13.29
C GLN A 213 -20.25 -4.39 -14.37
N MET A 214 -19.14 -3.63 -14.26
CA MET A 214 -18.02 -3.70 -15.22
C MET A 214 -17.32 -5.07 -15.21
N THR A 215 -17.32 -5.78 -14.07
CA THR A 215 -16.62 -7.06 -13.94
C THR A 215 -17.49 -8.23 -14.34
N VAL A 216 -18.73 -8.25 -13.87
CA VAL A 216 -19.68 -9.36 -14.10
C VAL A 216 -20.32 -9.22 -15.47
N GLY A 217 -20.96 -8.06 -15.77
CA GLY A 217 -21.67 -7.84 -17.02
C GLY A 217 -22.41 -9.10 -17.50
N ASN A 218 -22.27 -9.41 -18.78
CA ASN A 218 -22.89 -10.60 -19.38
C ASN A 218 -22.02 -11.87 -19.27
N ARG A 219 -21.00 -11.89 -18.38
CA ARG A 219 -20.06 -13.03 -18.30
C ARG A 219 -20.72 -14.28 -17.72
N ILE A 220 -21.63 -14.12 -16.76
CA ILE A 220 -22.35 -15.25 -16.14
C ILE A 220 -23.30 -15.87 -17.13
N GLU A 221 -23.98 -15.06 -17.96
CA GLU A 221 -24.89 -15.55 -19.02
C GLU A 221 -24.19 -16.46 -20.02
N LYS A 222 -22.88 -16.21 -20.29
CA LYS A 222 -22.08 -17.05 -21.18
C LYS A 222 -21.87 -18.48 -20.66
N LEU A 223 -22.10 -18.74 -19.37
CA LEU A 223 -22.00 -20.08 -18.79
C LEU A 223 -23.25 -20.94 -19.07
N GLY A 224 -24.35 -20.35 -19.53
CA GLY A 224 -25.59 -21.07 -19.83
C GLY A 224 -26.18 -21.79 -18.63
N LEU A 225 -26.00 -21.25 -17.41
CA LEU A 225 -26.58 -21.81 -16.19
C LEU A 225 -28.10 -21.53 -16.21
N HIS A 226 -28.90 -22.61 -16.35
CA HIS A 226 -30.38 -22.60 -16.32
C HIS A 226 -30.90 -23.31 -15.10
#